data_6199347ae03f33a18d7ca0eb65234f15
#
_entry.id   6199347ae03f33a18d7ca0eb65234f15
#
_cell.length_a   1.000
_cell.length_b   1.000
_cell.length_c   1.000
_cell.angle_alpha   90.00
_cell.angle_beta   90.00
_cell.angle_gamma   90.00
#
_symmetry.space_group_name_H-M   'P 1'
#
loop_
_entity.id
_entity.type
_entity.pdbx_description
1 polymer ?
#
loop_
_entity_poly.entity_id
_entity_poly.type
_entity_poly.pdbx_seq_one_letter_code
_entity_poly.pdbx_strand_id
1 'polypeptide(L)' 'MRDVVRRLQTLPELLQLSSVSGEFDYIAILRADTTARLDALLDEIGEIDGVLKTTTSVVLAVRIDREA' A
#
# COMPACT_ATOMS: atom_id res chain seq x y z
N MET A 1 -4.89 11.55 9.33
CA MET A 1 -3.83 10.88 8.55
C MET A 1 -2.90 10.02 9.40
N ARG A 2 -2.64 10.39 10.63
CA ARG A 2 -1.83 9.56 11.53
C ARG A 2 -2.40 8.15 11.70
N ASP A 3 -3.71 8.04 11.76
CA ASP A 3 -4.35 6.74 11.96
C ASP A 3 -4.19 5.83 10.74
N VAL A 4 -4.21 6.40 9.55
CA VAL A 4 -3.98 5.64 8.32
C VAL A 4 -2.54 5.12 8.31
N VAL A 5 -1.56 5.98 8.58
CA VAL A 5 -0.15 5.57 8.64
C VAL A 5 0.06 4.51 9.71
N ARG A 6 -0.50 4.71 10.89
CA ARG A 6 -0.38 3.77 11.99
C ARG A 6 -0.96 2.40 11.64
N ARG A 7 -2.14 2.38 11.03
CA ARG A 7 -2.78 1.13 10.64
C ARG A 7 -2.02 0.41 9.55
N LEU A 8 -1.54 1.14 8.55
CA LEU A 8 -0.72 0.56 7.48
C LEU A 8 0.59 0.01 8.03
N GLN A 9 1.17 0.67 9.00
CA GLN A 9 2.43 0.26 9.61
C GLN A 9 2.33 -1.12 10.28
N THR A 10 1.14 -1.54 10.68
CA THR A 10 0.94 -2.85 11.31
C THR A 10 0.90 -4.00 10.31
N LEU A 11 0.82 -3.73 9.02
CA LEU A 11 0.74 -4.76 8.00
C LEU A 11 2.14 -5.30 7.70
N PRO A 12 2.36 -6.61 7.92
CA PRO A 12 3.68 -7.19 7.64
C PRO A 12 4.04 -7.15 6.15
N GLU A 13 3.06 -7.08 5.28
CA GLU A 13 3.26 -7.00 3.83
C GLU A 13 3.65 -5.61 3.34
N LEU A 14 3.58 -4.59 4.19
CA LEU A 14 3.96 -3.25 3.79
C LEU A 14 5.48 -3.13 3.70
N LEU A 15 5.97 -2.81 2.52
CA LEU A 15 7.40 -2.59 2.30
C LEU A 15 7.78 -1.12 2.41
N GLN A 16 6.94 -0.23 1.92
CA GLN A 16 7.24 1.18 1.89
C GLN A 16 5.95 1.99 1.85
N LEU A 17 5.93 3.09 2.55
CA LEU A 17 4.85 4.06 2.50
C LEU A 17 5.47 5.44 2.30
N SER A 18 5.07 6.13 1.26
CA SER A 18 5.60 7.44 0.91
C SER A 18 4.48 8.47 0.80
N SER A 19 4.71 9.64 1.33
CA SER A 19 3.86 10.79 1.03
C SER A 19 4.28 11.33 -0.33
N VAL A 20 3.31 11.69 -1.14
CA VAL A 20 3.57 12.28 -2.45
C VAL A 20 2.97 13.67 -2.52
N SER A 21 3.27 14.40 -3.60
CA SER A 21 2.70 15.72 -3.79
C SER A 21 1.18 15.62 -3.79
N GLY A 22 0.54 16.48 -3.03
CA GLY A 22 -0.87 16.34 -2.71
C GLY A 22 -1.00 16.06 -1.22
N GLU A 23 -1.76 16.87 -0.56
CA GLU A 23 -1.77 16.94 0.91
C GLU A 23 -2.19 15.62 1.58
N PHE A 24 -3.03 14.85 0.90
CA PHE A 24 -3.63 13.65 1.50
C PHE A 24 -3.28 12.37 0.76
N ASP A 25 -2.25 12.40 -0.11
CA ASP A 25 -1.94 11.26 -0.94
C ASP A 25 -0.71 10.50 -0.45
N TYR A 26 -0.78 9.19 -0.55
CA TYR A 26 0.30 8.27 -0.22
C TYR A 26 0.46 7.25 -1.33
N ILE A 27 1.68 6.72 -1.47
CA ILE A 27 1.95 5.53 -2.25
C ILE A 27 2.42 4.46 -1.27
N ALA A 28 1.75 3.32 -1.26
CA ALA A 28 2.12 2.16 -0.46
C ALA A 28 2.63 1.06 -1.40
N ILE A 29 3.77 0.49 -1.06
CA ILE A 29 4.31 -0.67 -1.76
C ILE A 29 4.10 -1.88 -0.85
N LEU A 30 3.37 -2.85 -1.35
CA LEU A 30 3.02 -4.07 -0.64
C LEU A 30 3.59 -5.28 -1.36
N ARG A 31 3.87 -6.32 -0.59
CA ARG A 31 4.25 -7.62 -1.13
C ARG A 31 3.43 -8.70 -0.45
N ALA A 32 2.72 -9.47 -1.26
CA ALA A 32 1.91 -10.58 -0.76
C ALA A 32 2.32 -11.87 -1.47
N ASP A 33 2.26 -12.99 -0.75
CA ASP A 33 2.67 -14.28 -1.29
C ASP A 33 1.61 -14.90 -2.19
N THR A 34 0.36 -14.50 -2.02
CA THR A 34 -0.76 -15.04 -2.80
C THR A 34 -1.69 -13.92 -3.24
N THR A 35 -2.42 -14.17 -4.32
CA THR A 35 -3.45 -13.24 -4.78
C THR A 35 -4.59 -13.12 -3.78
N ALA A 36 -4.91 -14.20 -3.08
CA ALA A 36 -5.95 -14.17 -2.04
C ALA A 36 -5.56 -13.23 -0.90
N ARG A 37 -4.30 -13.28 -0.47
CA ARG A 37 -3.82 -12.38 0.58
C ARG A 37 -3.79 -10.93 0.11
N LEU A 38 -3.37 -10.70 -1.13
CA LEU A 38 -3.37 -9.35 -1.71
C LEU A 38 -4.79 -8.78 -1.73
N ASP A 39 -5.75 -9.57 -2.17
CA ASP A 39 -7.15 -9.15 -2.22
C ASP A 39 -7.67 -8.78 -0.82
N ALA A 40 -7.38 -9.60 0.18
CA ALA A 40 -7.76 -9.34 1.56
C ALA A 40 -7.11 -8.06 2.10
N LEU A 41 -5.84 -7.83 1.76
CA LEU A 41 -5.13 -6.61 2.17
C LEU A 41 -5.76 -5.36 1.56
N LEU A 42 -6.13 -5.42 0.29
CA LEU A 42 -6.75 -4.27 -0.39
C LEU A 42 -8.10 -3.93 0.22
N ASP A 43 -8.89 -4.94 0.58
CA ASP A 43 -10.14 -4.73 1.29
C ASP A 43 -9.92 -4.12 2.67
N GLU A 44 -8.96 -4.64 3.39
CA GLU A 44 -8.61 -4.15 4.73
C GLU A 44 -8.16 -2.69 4.69
N ILE A 45 -7.31 -2.34 3.72
CA ILE A 45 -6.84 -0.96 3.55
C ILE A 45 -7.99 -0.04 3.20
N GLY A 46 -8.88 -0.46 2.32
CA GLY A 46 -10.04 0.33 1.93
C GLY A 46 -11.00 0.62 3.08
N GLU A 47 -10.98 -0.22 4.12
CA GLU A 47 -11.83 -0.05 5.31
C GLU A 47 -11.19 0.81 6.40
N ILE A 48 -9.93 1.19 6.25
CA ILE A 48 -9.28 2.06 7.23
C ILE A 48 -9.96 3.42 7.23
N ASP A 49 -10.34 3.89 8.41
CA ASP A 49 -10.96 5.20 8.57
C ASP A 49 -9.98 6.29 8.11
N GLY A 50 -10.45 7.14 7.21
CA GLY A 50 -9.61 8.18 6.61
C GLY A 50 -9.16 7.85 5.19
N VAL A 51 -9.28 6.60 4.74
CA VAL A 51 -9.02 6.23 3.36
C VAL A 51 -10.28 6.47 2.53
N LEU A 52 -10.19 7.39 1.59
CA LEU A 52 -11.35 7.79 0.76
C LEU A 52 -11.40 7.00 -0.55
N LYS A 53 -10.23 6.72 -1.10
CA LYS A 53 -10.12 6.04 -2.39
C LYS A 53 -8.77 5.37 -2.50
N THR A 54 -8.73 4.20 -3.12
CA THR A 54 -7.49 3.53 -3.44
C THR A 54 -7.45 3.20 -4.93
N THR A 55 -6.25 3.24 -5.49
CA THR A 55 -5.99 2.77 -6.84
C THR A 55 -4.81 1.80 -6.75
N THR A 56 -4.98 0.62 -7.28
CA THR A 56 -3.98 -0.45 -7.16
C THR A 56 -3.40 -0.79 -8.51
N SER A 57 -2.08 -0.93 -8.55
CA SER A 57 -1.37 -1.47 -9.71
C SER A 57 -0.55 -2.66 -9.25
N VAL A 58 -0.64 -3.76 -9.99
CA VAL A 58 0.14 -4.96 -9.71
C VAL A 58 1.38 -4.95 -10.58
N VAL A 59 2.56 -5.04 -9.94
CA VAL A 59 3.82 -5.12 -10.66
C VAL A 59 3.95 -6.52 -11.28
N LEU A 60 3.97 -6.58 -12.58
CA LEU A 60 4.12 -7.85 -13.31
C LEU A 60 5.59 -8.26 -13.45
N ALA A 61 6.46 -7.28 -13.66
CA ALA A 61 7.89 -7.52 -13.79
C ALA A 61 8.66 -6.24 -13.51
N VAL A 62 9.76 -6.38 -12.81
CA VAL A 62 10.71 -5.28 -12.62
C VAL A 62 11.69 -5.34 -13.79
N ARG A 63 11.72 -4.30 -14.59
CA ARG A 63 12.57 -4.25 -15.79
C ARG A 63 13.96 -3.75 -15.50
N ILE A 64 14.07 -2.77 -14.61
CA ILE A 64 15.35 -2.22 -14.15
C ILE A 64 15.19 -1.97 -12.67
N ASP A 65 16.15 -2.41 -11.88
CA ASP A 65 16.18 -2.18 -10.44
C ASP A 65 17.59 -1.74 -10.03
N ARG A 66 17.76 -0.46 -9.71
CA ARG A 66 19.03 0.13 -9.31
C ARG A 66 19.08 0.49 -7.83
N GLU A 67 17.99 0.26 -7.14
CA GLU A 67 17.82 0.59 -5.71
C GLU A 67 18.14 -0.59 -4.79
N ALA A 68 18.47 -1.70 -5.33
CA ALA A 68 18.62 -2.94 -4.58
C ALA A 68 19.62 -2.88 -3.43
#